data_2b4a83d87b5bedab7832a57161968391
#
_entry.id   2b4a83d87b5bedab7832a57161968391
#
_cell.length_a   1.000
_cell.length_b   1.000
_cell.length_c   1.000
_cell.angle_alpha   90.00
_cell.angle_beta   90.00
_cell.angle_gamma   90.00
#
_symmetry.space_group_name_H-M   'P 1'
#
loop_
_entity.id
_entity.type
_entity.pdbx_description
1 polymer ?
#
loop_
_entity_poly.entity_id
_entity_poly.type
_entity_poly.pdbx_seq_one_letter_code
_entity_poly.pdbx_strand_id
1 'polypeptide(L)'
;MGTESGIRNMTVGSPFRHILMFTLPLLAGNFLQQFYNMVDSWVVGNYVSDGALAAVGVGFPVIFLFTSLFSGIATGGTVVIAQAFGAGKPERVRHAIDSLYTAFVRSILPITIIALLLVNPLMTVLRVDPAAWAETRTYLLVVCAGLIGNIGYNLN
;
A
#
# COMPACT_ATOMS: atom_id res chain seq x y z
N MET A 1 -14.80 15.71 34.30
CA MET A 1 -15.23 15.60 32.92
C MET A 1 -14.04 15.06 32.15
N GLY A 2 -13.96 13.71 32.02
CA GLY A 2 -12.86 13.04 31.34
C GLY A 2 -13.07 13.15 29.83
N THR A 3 -12.07 13.63 29.13
CA THR A 3 -11.91 13.45 27.68
C THR A 3 -11.72 11.96 27.40
N GLU A 4 -12.82 11.26 27.20
CA GLU A 4 -12.76 9.87 26.77
C GLU A 4 -12.11 9.81 25.38
N SER A 5 -11.00 9.12 25.35
CA SER A 5 -10.26 8.68 24.18
C SER A 5 -11.21 8.30 23.04
N GLY A 6 -10.92 8.77 21.81
CA GLY A 6 -11.74 8.59 20.62
C GLY A 6 -11.96 7.15 20.13
N ILE A 7 -11.96 6.18 21.03
CA ILE A 7 -12.31 4.77 20.76
C ILE A 7 -13.84 4.68 20.80
N ARG A 8 -14.45 4.73 19.62
CA ARG A 8 -15.88 4.54 19.46
C ARG A 8 -16.23 3.07 19.72
N ASN A 9 -17.01 2.82 20.79
CA ASN A 9 -17.45 1.47 21.10
C ASN A 9 -18.48 1.00 20.04
N MET A 10 -18.04 0.13 19.13
CA MET A 10 -18.84 -0.40 18.03
C MET A 10 -19.75 -1.57 18.42
N THR A 11 -19.70 -1.99 19.69
CA THR A 11 -20.49 -3.14 20.18
C THR A 11 -21.91 -2.76 20.60
N VAL A 12 -22.24 -1.45 20.67
CA VAL A 12 -23.55 -0.93 21.08
C VAL A 12 -24.18 -0.17 19.91
N GLY A 13 -25.39 -0.54 19.51
CA GLY A 13 -26.16 0.11 18.45
C GLY A 13 -26.30 -0.72 17.17
N SER A 14 -26.75 -0.08 16.08
CA SER A 14 -26.91 -0.76 14.79
C SER A 14 -25.54 -0.91 14.09
N PRO A 15 -25.06 -2.14 13.84
CA PRO A 15 -23.80 -2.40 13.15
C PRO A 15 -23.74 -1.74 11.76
N PHE A 16 -24.86 -1.73 11.05
CA PHE A 16 -24.98 -1.13 9.72
C PHE A 16 -24.65 0.37 9.74
N ARG A 17 -25.18 1.11 10.70
CA ARG A 17 -24.93 2.56 10.83
C ARG A 17 -23.45 2.85 11.17
N HIS A 18 -22.85 2.03 12.01
CA HIS A 18 -21.42 2.18 12.37
C HIS A 18 -20.53 1.91 11.16
N ILE A 19 -20.80 0.84 10.42
CA ILE A 19 -20.07 0.51 9.20
C ILE A 19 -20.22 1.64 8.18
N LEU A 20 -21.44 2.13 7.92
CA LEU A 20 -21.68 3.16 6.93
C LEU A 20 -20.94 4.48 7.28
N MET A 21 -21.03 4.93 8.55
CA MET A 21 -20.35 6.13 9.01
C MET A 21 -18.82 6.04 8.97
N PHE A 22 -18.27 4.83 9.13
CA PHE A 22 -16.83 4.59 9.02
C PHE A 22 -16.38 4.46 7.56
N THR A 23 -17.20 3.82 6.73
CA THR A 23 -16.87 3.55 5.32
C THR A 23 -16.97 4.79 4.44
N LEU A 24 -17.92 5.71 4.68
CA LEU A 24 -18.11 6.90 3.87
C LEU A 24 -16.86 7.80 3.77
N PRO A 25 -16.17 8.17 4.86
CA PRO A 25 -14.92 8.93 4.77
C PRO A 25 -13.81 8.18 4.05
N LEU A 26 -13.71 6.86 4.25
CA LEU A 26 -12.72 6.03 3.57
C LEU A 26 -12.99 5.96 2.05
N LEU A 27 -14.25 5.83 1.64
CA LEU A 27 -14.64 5.87 0.23
C LEU A 27 -14.31 7.22 -0.40
N ALA A 28 -14.58 8.33 0.31
CA ALA A 28 -14.24 9.65 -0.17
C ALA A 28 -12.73 9.82 -0.35
N GLY A 29 -11.91 9.33 0.59
CA GLY A 29 -10.46 9.32 0.48
C GLY A 29 -9.97 8.49 -0.72
N ASN A 30 -10.49 7.28 -0.90
CA ASN A 30 -10.17 6.43 -2.04
C ASN A 30 -10.59 7.08 -3.38
N PHE A 31 -11.74 7.73 -3.43
CA PHE A 31 -12.22 8.44 -4.61
C PHE A 31 -11.28 9.60 -4.98
N LEU A 32 -10.87 10.41 -4.01
CA LEU A 32 -9.92 11.50 -4.23
C LEU A 32 -8.56 10.97 -4.70
N GLN A 33 -8.10 9.84 -4.18
CA GLN A 33 -6.87 9.20 -4.62
C GLN A 33 -6.96 8.71 -6.07
N GLN A 34 -8.09 8.13 -6.48
CA GLN A 34 -8.30 7.72 -7.87
C GLN A 34 -8.36 8.92 -8.82
N PHE A 35 -8.99 10.01 -8.37
CA PHE A 35 -9.00 11.27 -9.13
C PHE A 35 -7.59 11.83 -9.29
N TYR A 36 -6.78 11.82 -8.22
CA TYR A 36 -5.37 12.20 -8.27
C TYR A 36 -4.60 11.35 -9.29
N ASN A 37 -4.73 10.03 -9.26
CA ASN A 37 -4.05 9.12 -10.19
C ASN A 37 -4.45 9.39 -11.65
N MET A 38 -5.72 9.74 -11.90
CA MET A 38 -6.21 10.08 -13.23
C MET A 38 -5.60 11.40 -13.73
N VAL A 39 -5.55 12.42 -12.87
CA VAL A 39 -4.92 13.71 -13.20
C VAL A 39 -3.42 13.54 -13.43
N ASP A 40 -2.73 12.75 -12.61
CA ASP A 40 -1.31 12.45 -12.75
C ASP A 40 -1.02 11.79 -14.11
N SER A 41 -1.77 10.76 -14.48
CA SER A 41 -1.65 10.09 -15.78
C SER A 41 -1.94 11.03 -16.94
N TRP A 42 -2.92 11.93 -16.80
CA TRP A 42 -3.25 12.92 -17.80
C TRP A 42 -2.12 13.95 -17.99
N VAL A 43 -1.54 14.43 -16.89
CA VAL A 43 -0.39 15.36 -16.94
C VAL A 43 0.81 14.71 -17.59
N VAL A 44 1.16 13.49 -17.17
CA VAL A 44 2.30 12.75 -17.74
C VAL A 44 2.11 12.52 -19.23
N GLY A 45 0.93 12.10 -19.67
CA GLY A 45 0.63 11.84 -21.08
C GLY A 45 0.63 13.08 -21.96
N ASN A 46 0.27 14.26 -21.43
CA ASN A 46 0.19 15.49 -22.23
C ASN A 46 1.47 16.36 -22.18
N TYR A 47 2.24 16.27 -21.12
CA TYR A 47 3.35 17.22 -20.87
C TYR A 47 4.73 16.58 -20.80
N VAL A 48 4.84 15.24 -20.72
CA VAL A 48 6.15 14.58 -20.61
C VAL A 48 6.49 13.86 -21.92
N SER A 49 6.03 12.63 -22.11
CA SER A 49 6.24 11.86 -23.34
C SER A 49 5.34 10.62 -23.37
N ASP A 50 5.14 10.07 -24.58
CA ASP A 50 4.44 8.79 -24.74
C ASP A 50 5.19 7.64 -24.03
N GLY A 51 6.52 7.69 -24.00
CA GLY A 51 7.35 6.74 -23.28
C GLY A 51 7.17 6.81 -21.77
N ALA A 52 7.03 8.02 -21.20
CA ALA A 52 6.73 8.20 -19.79
C ALA A 52 5.34 7.69 -19.42
N LEU A 53 4.33 7.91 -20.28
CA LEU A 53 3.00 7.36 -20.07
C LEU A 53 3.00 5.81 -20.09
N ALA A 54 3.74 5.23 -21.05
CA ALA A 54 3.95 3.78 -21.10
C ALA A 54 4.66 3.26 -19.85
N ALA A 55 5.66 3.99 -19.34
CA ALA A 55 6.37 3.64 -18.10
C ALA A 55 5.44 3.60 -16.88
N VAL A 56 4.57 4.60 -16.73
CA VAL A 56 3.54 4.63 -15.66
C VAL A 56 2.57 3.46 -15.81
N GLY A 57 2.10 3.19 -17.04
CA GLY A 57 1.19 2.07 -17.32
C GLY A 57 1.78 0.71 -16.98
N VAL A 58 3.05 0.48 -17.31
CA VAL A 58 3.78 -0.75 -16.96
C VAL A 58 4.10 -0.80 -15.46
N GLY A 59 4.39 0.35 -14.87
CA GLY A 59 4.72 0.45 -13.44
C GLY A 59 3.55 0.12 -12.53
N PHE A 60 2.34 0.47 -12.91
CA PHE A 60 1.15 0.26 -12.08
C PHE A 60 0.94 -1.19 -11.63
N PRO A 61 0.93 -2.22 -12.51
CA PRO A 61 0.80 -3.61 -12.08
C PRO A 61 1.95 -4.07 -11.18
N VAL A 62 3.17 -3.57 -11.41
CA VAL A 62 4.35 -3.93 -10.61
C VAL A 62 4.22 -3.35 -9.19
N ILE A 63 3.88 -2.06 -9.09
CA ILE A 63 3.64 -1.40 -7.81
C ILE A 63 2.50 -2.09 -7.06
N PHE A 64 1.40 -2.37 -7.77
CA PHE A 64 0.23 -3.02 -7.20
C PHE A 64 0.56 -4.41 -6.63
N LEU A 65 1.39 -5.18 -7.33
CA LEU A 65 1.84 -6.50 -6.85
C LEU A 65 2.55 -6.38 -5.50
N PHE A 66 3.51 -5.49 -5.38
CA PHE A 66 4.27 -5.32 -4.14
C PHE A 66 3.43 -4.70 -3.02
N THR A 67 2.67 -3.66 -3.33
CA THR A 67 1.82 -3.00 -2.32
C THR A 67 0.70 -3.90 -1.81
N SER A 68 0.08 -4.71 -2.68
CA SER A 68 -0.96 -5.66 -2.26
C SER A 68 -0.42 -6.75 -1.34
N LEU A 69 0.81 -7.23 -1.58
CA LEU A 69 1.46 -8.19 -0.70
C LEU A 69 1.62 -7.63 0.73
N PHE A 70 2.15 -6.41 0.84
CA PHE A 70 2.33 -5.75 2.14
C PHE A 70 1.01 -5.39 2.81
N SER A 71 0.05 -4.88 2.03
CA SER A 71 -1.29 -4.58 2.53
C SER A 71 -1.99 -5.82 3.06
N GLY A 72 -1.83 -6.97 2.40
CA GLY A 72 -2.35 -8.25 2.86
C GLY A 72 -1.77 -8.67 4.23
N ILE A 73 -0.46 -8.54 4.39
CA ILE A 73 0.22 -8.84 5.66
C ILE A 73 -0.23 -7.88 6.77
N ALA A 74 -0.31 -6.57 6.47
CA ALA A 74 -0.76 -5.56 7.41
C ALA A 74 -2.20 -5.82 7.86
N THR A 75 -3.10 -6.11 6.92
CA THR A 75 -4.50 -6.44 7.19
C THR A 75 -4.62 -7.70 8.05
N GLY A 76 -3.88 -8.76 7.72
CA GLY A 76 -3.84 -9.98 8.52
C GLY A 76 -3.36 -9.72 9.95
N GLY A 77 -2.31 -8.91 10.11
CA GLY A 77 -1.80 -8.49 11.42
C GLY A 77 -2.81 -7.71 12.23
N THR A 78 -3.51 -6.76 11.59
CA THR A 78 -4.56 -5.96 12.24
C THR A 78 -5.70 -6.85 12.77
N VAL A 79 -6.10 -7.89 12.03
CA VAL A 79 -7.12 -8.86 12.49
C VAL A 79 -6.65 -9.58 13.75
N VAL A 80 -5.41 -10.06 13.79
CA VAL A 80 -4.85 -10.74 14.97
C VAL A 80 -4.81 -9.81 16.19
N ILE A 81 -4.40 -8.56 15.99
CA ILE A 81 -4.37 -7.52 17.04
C ILE A 81 -5.78 -7.26 17.55
N ALA A 82 -6.76 -7.08 16.66
CA ALA A 82 -8.15 -6.83 17.03
C ALA A 82 -8.77 -7.99 17.81
N GLN A 83 -8.49 -9.23 17.41
CA GLN A 83 -8.94 -10.42 18.14
C GLN A 83 -8.31 -10.52 19.52
N ALA A 84 -7.02 -10.26 19.65
CA ALA A 84 -6.33 -10.26 20.94
C ALA A 84 -6.86 -9.16 21.88
N PHE A 85 -7.14 -7.99 21.32
CA PHE A 85 -7.74 -6.86 22.04
C PHE A 85 -9.16 -7.19 22.52
N GLY A 86 -10.01 -7.73 21.64
CA GLY A 86 -11.37 -8.15 21.96
C GLY A 86 -11.42 -9.28 23.01
N ALA A 87 -10.39 -10.12 23.06
CA ALA A 87 -10.24 -11.18 24.07
C ALA A 87 -9.72 -10.67 25.44
N GLY A 88 -9.45 -9.37 25.58
CA GLY A 88 -8.93 -8.79 26.81
C GLY A 88 -7.51 -9.25 27.18
N LYS A 89 -6.67 -9.58 26.18
CA LYS A 89 -5.31 -10.12 26.36
C LYS A 89 -4.23 -9.11 25.94
N PRO A 90 -3.92 -8.09 26.76
CA PRO A 90 -3.00 -7.00 26.39
C PRO A 90 -1.59 -7.50 26.02
N GLU A 91 -1.09 -8.53 26.69
CA GLU A 91 0.20 -9.15 26.35
C GLU A 91 0.23 -9.71 24.92
N ARG A 92 -0.86 -10.35 24.47
CA ARG A 92 -0.96 -10.86 23.10
C ARG A 92 -1.05 -9.74 22.07
N VAL A 93 -1.71 -8.63 22.41
CA VAL A 93 -1.75 -7.43 21.56
C VAL A 93 -0.34 -6.91 21.34
N ARG A 94 0.43 -6.74 22.41
CA ARG A 94 1.82 -6.27 22.34
C ARG A 94 2.70 -7.20 21.51
N HIS A 95 2.63 -8.51 21.78
CA HIS A 95 3.39 -9.50 21.01
C HIS A 95 3.00 -9.51 19.51
N ALA A 96 1.73 -9.34 19.17
CA ALA A 96 1.28 -9.26 17.79
C ALA A 96 1.82 -8.01 17.09
N ILE A 97 1.80 -6.86 17.75
CA ILE A 97 2.38 -5.60 17.23
C ILE A 97 3.89 -5.75 17.02
N ASP A 98 4.63 -6.22 18.03
CA ASP A 98 6.08 -6.38 17.96
C ASP A 98 6.48 -7.37 16.85
N SER A 99 5.72 -8.47 16.71
CA SER A 99 5.95 -9.47 15.65
C SER A 99 5.69 -8.89 14.27
N LEU A 100 4.61 -8.13 14.09
CA LEU A 100 4.25 -7.50 12.84
C LEU A 100 5.34 -6.47 12.43
N TYR A 101 5.72 -5.61 13.34
CA TYR A 101 6.80 -4.62 13.11
C TYR A 101 8.12 -5.29 12.75
N THR A 102 8.51 -6.32 13.48
CA THR A 102 9.75 -7.06 13.23
C THR A 102 9.72 -7.75 11.86
N ALA A 103 8.59 -8.36 11.50
CA ALA A 103 8.41 -9.00 10.20
C ALA A 103 8.53 -7.99 9.06
N PHE A 104 7.89 -6.82 9.18
CA PHE A 104 7.98 -5.76 8.18
C PHE A 104 9.40 -5.23 8.03
N VAL A 105 10.04 -4.83 9.14
CA VAL A 105 11.40 -4.28 9.11
C VAL A 105 12.40 -5.28 8.50
N ARG A 106 12.28 -6.56 8.85
CA ARG A 106 13.15 -7.60 8.27
C ARG A 106 12.86 -7.88 6.80
N SER A 107 11.64 -7.72 6.34
CA SER A 107 11.25 -7.98 4.95
C SER A 107 11.52 -6.83 4.00
N ILE A 108 11.64 -5.59 4.49
CA ILE A 108 11.87 -4.39 3.65
C ILE A 108 13.08 -4.58 2.73
N LEU A 109 14.25 -4.87 3.30
CA LEU A 109 15.49 -4.93 2.55
C LEU A 109 15.51 -6.08 1.53
N PRO A 110 15.23 -7.34 1.89
CA PRO A 110 15.22 -8.42 0.92
C PRO A 110 14.17 -8.24 -0.17
N ILE A 111 12.97 -7.74 0.14
CA ILE A 111 11.94 -7.52 -0.87
C ILE A 111 12.34 -6.39 -1.83
N THR A 112 12.91 -5.31 -1.32
CA THR A 112 13.42 -4.22 -2.18
C THR A 112 14.52 -4.72 -3.10
N ILE A 113 15.47 -5.51 -2.61
CA ILE A 113 16.53 -6.11 -3.44
C ILE A 113 15.92 -7.02 -4.51
N ILE A 114 15.00 -7.89 -4.14
CA ILE A 114 14.31 -8.78 -5.09
C ILE A 114 13.55 -7.95 -6.14
N ALA A 115 12.83 -6.91 -5.72
CA ALA A 115 12.11 -6.03 -6.63
C ALA A 115 13.05 -5.39 -7.66
N LEU A 116 14.20 -4.84 -7.20
CA LEU A 116 15.19 -4.24 -8.08
C LEU A 116 15.82 -5.25 -9.06
N LEU A 117 16.09 -6.47 -8.62
CA LEU A 117 16.61 -7.54 -9.48
C LEU A 117 15.58 -8.01 -10.51
N LEU A 118 14.30 -7.97 -10.16
CA LEU A 118 13.21 -8.39 -11.04
C LEU A 118 12.80 -7.34 -12.07
N VAL A 119 13.26 -6.09 -12.01
CA VAL A 119 12.89 -5.03 -12.96
C VAL A 119 13.09 -5.47 -14.41
N ASN A 120 14.28 -5.92 -14.77
CA ASN A 120 14.57 -6.33 -16.15
C ASN A 120 13.78 -7.58 -16.60
N PRO A 121 13.70 -8.69 -15.82
CA PRO A 121 12.84 -9.82 -16.14
C PRO A 121 11.37 -9.43 -16.31
N LEU A 122 10.83 -8.58 -15.42
CA LEU A 122 9.44 -8.13 -15.49
C LEU A 122 9.17 -7.35 -16.78
N MET A 123 10.06 -6.42 -17.16
CA MET A 123 9.94 -5.67 -18.41
C MET A 123 9.93 -6.58 -19.63
N THR A 124 10.74 -7.64 -19.61
CA THR A 124 10.77 -8.63 -20.70
C THR A 124 9.48 -9.42 -20.79
N VAL A 125 8.94 -9.88 -19.64
CA VAL A 125 7.67 -10.62 -19.57
C VAL A 125 6.49 -9.74 -19.99
N LEU A 126 6.49 -8.48 -19.59
CA LEU A 126 5.46 -7.49 -19.95
C LEU A 126 5.60 -6.97 -21.38
N ARG A 127 6.64 -7.41 -22.12
CA ARG A 127 6.90 -7.04 -23.51
C ARG A 127 6.93 -5.52 -23.72
N VAL A 128 7.65 -4.83 -22.84
CA VAL A 128 7.82 -3.37 -22.93
C VAL A 128 8.44 -2.99 -24.26
N ASP A 129 7.87 -1.97 -24.93
CA ASP A 129 8.38 -1.47 -26.20
C ASP A 129 9.85 -1.03 -26.07
N PRO A 130 10.74 -1.41 -26.98
CA PRO A 130 12.13 -0.96 -26.98
C PRO A 130 12.28 0.57 -26.92
N ALA A 131 11.38 1.32 -27.52
CA ALA A 131 11.40 2.79 -27.50
C ALA A 131 11.16 3.36 -26.09
N ALA A 132 10.30 2.72 -25.29
CA ALA A 132 9.99 3.12 -23.92
C ALA A 132 10.87 2.43 -22.87
N TRP A 133 11.78 1.53 -23.26
CA TRP A 133 12.53 0.68 -22.36
C TRP A 133 13.36 1.46 -21.33
N ALA A 134 14.10 2.47 -21.77
CA ALA A 134 14.97 3.24 -20.89
C ALA A 134 14.19 4.03 -19.83
N GLU A 135 13.09 4.67 -20.23
CA GLU A 135 12.21 5.44 -19.35
C GLU A 135 11.51 4.53 -18.34
N THR A 136 10.92 3.43 -18.83
CA THR A 136 10.25 2.43 -17.98
C THR A 136 11.21 1.82 -16.96
N ARG A 137 12.43 1.47 -17.38
CA ARG A 137 13.44 0.93 -16.48
C ARG A 137 13.81 1.91 -15.37
N THR A 138 14.06 3.16 -15.73
CA THR A 138 14.39 4.21 -14.76
C THR A 138 13.26 4.43 -13.77
N TYR A 139 12.04 4.53 -14.28
CA TYR A 139 10.83 4.67 -13.48
C TYR A 139 10.68 3.50 -12.47
N LEU A 140 10.74 2.26 -12.94
CA LEU A 140 10.62 1.07 -12.09
C LEU A 140 11.72 0.99 -11.02
N LEU A 141 12.97 1.34 -11.37
CA LEU A 141 14.06 1.36 -10.40
C LEU A 141 13.81 2.37 -9.28
N VAL A 142 13.37 3.59 -9.62
CA VAL A 142 13.04 4.63 -8.64
C VAL A 142 11.86 4.20 -7.76
N VAL A 143 10.82 3.65 -8.36
CA VAL A 143 9.63 3.19 -7.64
C VAL A 143 9.95 2.00 -6.73
N CYS A 144 10.70 1.01 -7.22
CA CYS A 144 11.12 -0.13 -6.41
C CYS A 144 12.03 0.30 -5.25
N ALA A 145 12.93 1.25 -5.46
CA ALA A 145 13.70 1.84 -4.36
C ALA A 145 12.80 2.57 -3.35
N GLY A 146 11.74 3.23 -3.84
CA GLY A 146 10.74 3.92 -3.02
C GLY A 146 9.82 3.00 -2.21
N LEU A 147 9.80 1.67 -2.48
CA LEU A 147 9.02 0.70 -1.70
C LEU A 147 9.35 0.76 -0.20
N ILE A 148 10.58 1.10 0.16
CA ILE A 148 10.99 1.29 1.56
C ILE A 148 10.09 2.32 2.26
N GLY A 149 9.85 3.46 1.62
CA GLY A 149 8.96 4.49 2.16
C GLY A 149 7.49 4.07 2.19
N ASN A 150 7.03 3.38 1.14
CA ASN A 150 5.66 2.88 1.06
C ASN A 150 5.36 1.83 2.15
N ILE A 151 6.31 0.93 2.42
CA ILE A 151 6.20 -0.06 3.49
C ILE A 151 6.14 0.63 4.86
N GLY A 152 6.98 1.64 5.09
CA GLY A 152 6.95 2.44 6.31
C GLY A 152 5.61 3.13 6.53
N TYR A 153 4.98 3.62 5.47
CA TYR A 153 3.64 4.20 5.53
C TYR A 153 2.56 3.17 5.93
N ASN A 154 2.64 1.94 5.42
CA ASN A 154 1.66 0.89 5.75
C ASN A 154 1.77 0.36 7.19
N LEU A 155 2.83 0.71 7.92
CA LEU A 155 3.03 0.32 9.33
C LEU A 155 2.34 1.27 10.32
N ASN A 156 1.94 2.46 9.91
CA ASN A 156 1.26 3.44 10.74
C ASN A 156 -0.26 3.35 10.60
#